data_1b360b424307187a5ce498163aa8ba4f
#
_entry.id   1b360b424307187a5ce498163aa8ba4f
#
_cell.length_a   1.000
_cell.length_b   1.000
_cell.length_c   1.000
_cell.angle_alpha   90.00
_cell.angle_beta   90.00
_cell.angle_gamma   90.00
#
_symmetry.space_group_name_H-M   'P 1'
#
loop_
_entity.id
_entity.type
_entity.pdbx_description
1 polymer ?
#
loop_
_entity_poly.entity_id
_entity_poly.type
_entity_poly.pdbx_seq_one_letter_code
_entity_poly.pdbx_strand_id
1 'polypeptide(L)'
;MYSDVFCQVYNEFGWNYYPEIFGQQLLVWMERHGFRPETSLDLGCGTGILCEILHSHGIRAAGMDFSSGMIEIARQGSREISYEVADMITYCPQARFDLVTCTGDALNHIRALADIRRIFENVFRYTSPGGCFIFDILNENEVSTSEPFEMDFSETIRVWFQMTQPDTNQVNLKVRVFENGTLQFEENIRETVHDPAAICDLLRQCGFTVESCSDRLLEDSNPGTTWFVVARKPRS
;
A
#
# COMPACT_ATOMS: atom_id res chain seq x y z
N MET A 1 7.08 3.91 11.81
CA MET A 1 8.08 2.96 11.25
C MET A 1 7.89 1.66 11.98
N TYR A 2 7.79 0.56 11.27
CA TYR A 2 7.64 -0.77 11.88
C TYR A 2 8.92 -1.19 12.60
N SER A 3 8.77 -1.91 13.71
CA SER A 3 9.92 -2.51 14.41
C SER A 3 10.53 -3.64 13.57
N ASP A 4 11.82 -3.92 13.78
CA ASP A 4 12.49 -5.03 13.06
C ASP A 4 11.80 -6.38 13.34
N VAL A 5 11.32 -6.58 14.56
CA VAL A 5 10.59 -7.80 14.92
C VAL A 5 9.27 -7.90 14.15
N PHE A 6 8.53 -6.80 14.02
CA PHE A 6 7.29 -6.76 13.24
C PHE A 6 7.56 -7.09 11.77
N CYS A 7 8.61 -6.52 11.19
CA CYS A 7 8.99 -6.82 9.81
C CYS A 7 9.25 -8.32 9.59
N GLN A 8 9.99 -8.96 10.51
CA GLN A 8 10.34 -10.38 10.40
C GLN A 8 9.12 -11.31 10.41
N VAL A 9 8.09 -10.97 11.16
CA VAL A 9 6.88 -11.79 11.31
C VAL A 9 5.72 -11.33 10.42
N TYR A 10 5.90 -10.26 9.65
CA TYR A 10 4.86 -9.65 8.83
C TYR A 10 4.17 -10.67 7.91
N ASN A 11 4.94 -11.43 7.16
CA ASN A 11 4.39 -12.44 6.26
C ASN A 11 3.81 -13.65 7.03
N GLU A 12 4.41 -14.01 8.16
CA GLU A 12 3.97 -15.17 8.98
C GLU A 12 2.58 -14.91 9.59
N PHE A 13 2.25 -13.67 9.92
CA PHE A 13 0.94 -13.30 10.48
C PHE A 13 -0.10 -12.93 9.42
N GLY A 14 0.19 -13.16 8.13
CA GLY A 14 -0.77 -13.04 7.06
C GLY A 14 -1.01 -11.61 6.57
N TRP A 15 -0.19 -10.63 6.94
CA TRP A 15 -0.29 -9.28 6.36
C TRP A 15 0.07 -9.23 4.87
N ASN A 16 0.77 -10.26 4.36
CA ASN A 16 0.99 -10.49 2.94
C ASN A 16 -0.29 -10.83 2.17
N TYR A 17 -1.38 -11.21 2.84
CA TYR A 17 -2.65 -11.58 2.22
C TYR A 17 -3.26 -10.44 1.41
N TYR A 18 -3.18 -9.20 1.91
CA TYR A 18 -3.74 -8.05 1.20
C TYR A 18 -3.02 -7.78 -0.14
N PRO A 19 -1.68 -7.62 -0.20
CA PRO A 19 -0.99 -7.42 -1.47
C PRO A 19 -1.12 -8.61 -2.43
N GLU A 20 -1.32 -9.84 -1.94
CA GLU A 20 -1.62 -11.00 -2.78
C GLU A 20 -2.97 -10.85 -3.47
N ILE A 21 -4.05 -10.55 -2.72
CA ILE A 21 -5.39 -10.35 -3.30
C ILE A 21 -5.40 -9.16 -4.24
N PHE A 22 -4.83 -8.03 -3.80
CA PHE A 22 -4.76 -6.84 -4.63
C PHE A 22 -4.02 -7.12 -5.95
N GLY A 23 -2.88 -7.81 -5.89
CA GLY A 23 -2.10 -8.17 -7.07
C GLY A 23 -2.92 -8.98 -8.08
N GLN A 24 -3.71 -9.97 -7.64
CA GLN A 24 -4.59 -10.73 -8.51
C GLN A 24 -5.70 -9.86 -9.13
N GLN A 25 -6.32 -8.99 -8.33
CA GLN A 25 -7.33 -8.06 -8.84
C GLN A 25 -6.72 -7.06 -9.84
N LEU A 26 -5.52 -6.57 -9.58
CA LEU A 26 -4.81 -5.66 -10.46
C LEU A 26 -4.50 -6.31 -11.83
N LEU A 27 -4.08 -7.57 -11.85
CA LEU A 27 -3.85 -8.32 -13.10
C LEU A 27 -5.13 -8.44 -13.92
N VAL A 28 -6.27 -8.77 -13.27
CA VAL A 28 -7.59 -8.82 -13.92
C VAL A 28 -8.00 -7.44 -14.41
N TRP A 29 -7.79 -6.40 -13.61
CA TRP A 29 -8.06 -5.02 -13.99
C TRP A 29 -7.28 -4.62 -15.24
N MET A 30 -5.97 -4.90 -15.26
CA MET A 30 -5.11 -4.62 -16.42
C MET A 30 -5.60 -5.33 -17.69
N GLU A 31 -5.99 -6.58 -17.57
CA GLU A 31 -6.53 -7.35 -18.70
C GLU A 31 -7.83 -6.73 -19.24
N ARG A 32 -8.79 -6.43 -18.37
CA ARG A 32 -10.10 -5.85 -18.74
C ARG A 32 -9.97 -4.49 -19.40
N HIS A 33 -8.98 -3.68 -18.99
CA HIS A 33 -8.75 -2.34 -19.54
C HIS A 33 -7.73 -2.31 -20.69
N GLY A 34 -7.21 -3.47 -21.10
CA GLY A 34 -6.19 -3.54 -22.16
C GLY A 34 -4.90 -2.80 -21.78
N PHE A 35 -4.64 -2.63 -20.49
CA PHE A 35 -3.45 -1.95 -19.99
C PHE A 35 -2.31 -2.96 -19.86
N ARG A 36 -1.19 -2.69 -20.54
CA ARG A 36 -0.05 -3.60 -20.62
C ARG A 36 1.24 -2.87 -20.25
N PRO A 37 1.49 -2.67 -18.96
CA PRO A 37 2.71 -1.99 -18.50
C PRO A 37 3.93 -2.89 -18.72
N GLU A 38 5.04 -2.30 -19.15
CA GLU A 38 6.35 -2.99 -19.22
C GLU A 38 7.13 -2.81 -17.92
N THR A 39 6.83 -1.72 -17.19
CA THR A 39 7.54 -1.33 -15.97
C THR A 39 6.57 -0.97 -14.87
N SER A 40 6.90 -1.35 -13.62
CA SER A 40 6.13 -0.94 -12.45
C SER A 40 7.03 -0.48 -11.30
N LEU A 41 6.50 0.43 -10.48
CA LEU A 41 7.07 0.86 -9.21
C LEU A 41 6.01 0.77 -8.12
N ASP A 42 6.33 0.09 -7.02
CA ASP A 42 5.48 0.02 -5.85
C ASP A 42 6.03 0.90 -4.72
N LEU A 43 5.23 1.89 -4.28
CA LEU A 43 5.55 2.82 -3.19
C LEU A 43 5.02 2.27 -1.87
N GLY A 44 5.88 2.09 -0.88
CA GLY A 44 5.53 1.38 0.34
C GLY A 44 5.39 -0.11 0.08
N CYS A 45 6.33 -0.70 -0.67
CA CYS A 45 6.23 -2.07 -1.17
C CYS A 45 6.29 -3.15 -0.07
N GLY A 46 6.59 -2.77 1.18
CA GLY A 46 6.71 -3.70 2.29
C GLY A 46 7.71 -4.82 1.98
N THR A 47 7.27 -6.06 2.15
CA THR A 47 8.07 -7.27 1.89
C THR A 47 8.16 -7.67 0.40
N GLY A 48 7.63 -6.84 -0.51
CA GLY A 48 7.81 -6.97 -1.96
C GLY A 48 6.83 -7.90 -2.68
N ILE A 49 5.80 -8.40 -2.02
CA ILE A 49 4.85 -9.39 -2.58
C ILE A 49 4.21 -8.91 -3.89
N LEU A 50 3.71 -7.66 -3.92
CA LEU A 50 3.11 -7.12 -5.15
C LEU A 50 4.13 -7.02 -6.27
N CYS A 51 5.36 -6.59 -5.97
CA CYS A 51 6.44 -6.53 -6.95
C CYS A 51 6.75 -7.92 -7.54
N GLU A 52 6.77 -8.98 -6.71
CA GLU A 52 7.01 -10.36 -7.15
C GLU A 52 5.88 -10.88 -8.04
N ILE A 53 4.62 -10.58 -7.70
CA ILE A 53 3.46 -10.92 -8.54
C ILE A 53 3.59 -10.27 -9.91
N LEU A 54 3.86 -8.97 -9.97
CA LEU A 54 4.00 -8.24 -11.23
C LEU A 54 5.19 -8.75 -12.05
N HIS A 55 6.32 -9.01 -11.39
CA HIS A 55 7.51 -9.56 -12.03
C HIS A 55 7.27 -10.94 -12.64
N SER A 56 6.57 -11.84 -11.94
CA SER A 56 6.22 -13.17 -12.44
C SER A 56 5.32 -13.14 -13.69
N HIS A 57 4.63 -12.01 -13.93
CA HIS A 57 3.82 -11.76 -15.12
C HIS A 57 4.56 -10.96 -16.21
N GLY A 58 5.89 -10.89 -16.12
CA GLY A 58 6.74 -10.30 -17.14
C GLY A 58 6.87 -8.78 -17.08
N ILE A 59 6.43 -8.13 -15.99
CA ILE A 59 6.58 -6.70 -15.77
C ILE A 59 7.90 -6.46 -15.02
N ARG A 60 8.73 -5.54 -15.50
CA ARG A 60 9.95 -5.12 -14.78
C ARG A 60 9.56 -4.30 -13.56
N ALA A 61 9.45 -4.97 -12.42
CA ALA A 61 9.02 -4.38 -11.17
C ALA A 61 10.20 -3.76 -10.41
N ALA A 62 9.90 -2.68 -9.68
CA ALA A 62 10.75 -2.09 -8.65
C ALA A 62 9.89 -1.74 -7.44
N GLY A 63 10.49 -1.68 -6.26
CA GLY A 63 9.80 -1.30 -5.03
C GLY A 63 10.64 -0.37 -4.17
N MET A 64 9.96 0.48 -3.42
CA MET A 64 10.59 1.26 -2.37
C MET A 64 9.76 1.23 -1.09
N ASP A 65 10.43 1.25 0.04
CA ASP A 65 9.80 1.36 1.35
C ASP A 65 10.67 2.21 2.28
N PHE A 66 10.02 2.85 3.26
CA PHE A 66 10.74 3.61 4.27
C PHE A 66 11.45 2.71 5.29
N SER A 67 10.94 1.49 5.51
CA SER A 67 11.49 0.51 6.43
C SER A 67 12.62 -0.29 5.80
N SER A 68 13.82 -0.16 6.36
CA SER A 68 14.96 -0.99 5.95
C SER A 68 14.73 -2.48 6.22
N GLY A 69 14.00 -2.82 7.30
CA GLY A 69 13.66 -4.22 7.62
C GLY A 69 12.74 -4.86 6.57
N MET A 70 11.74 -4.11 6.08
CA MET A 70 10.88 -4.57 4.97
C MET A 70 11.68 -4.80 3.69
N ILE A 71 12.54 -3.85 3.33
CA ILE A 71 13.38 -3.95 2.12
C ILE A 71 14.39 -5.10 2.22
N GLU A 72 14.91 -5.40 3.41
CA GLU A 72 15.78 -6.55 3.60
C GLU A 72 15.06 -7.87 3.28
N ILE A 73 13.83 -8.02 3.75
CA ILE A 73 12.98 -9.19 3.45
C ILE A 73 12.64 -9.25 1.96
N ALA A 74 12.24 -8.14 1.36
CA ALA A 74 11.93 -8.06 -0.06
C ALA A 74 13.11 -8.51 -0.94
N ARG A 75 14.34 -8.09 -0.60
CA ARG A 75 15.57 -8.51 -1.30
C ARG A 75 15.91 -10.00 -1.13
N GLN A 76 15.45 -10.63 -0.05
CA GLN A 76 15.61 -12.07 0.15
C GLN A 76 14.65 -12.87 -0.73
N GLY A 77 13.44 -12.35 -0.98
CA GLY A 77 12.43 -12.96 -1.85
C GLY A 77 12.85 -12.96 -3.31
N SER A 78 13.36 -11.84 -3.82
CA SER A 78 13.83 -11.75 -5.22
C SER A 78 15.05 -10.84 -5.36
N ARG A 79 16.08 -11.36 -6.06
CA ARG A 79 17.29 -10.60 -6.45
C ARG A 79 17.17 -9.92 -7.81
N GLU A 80 16.15 -10.23 -8.57
CA GLU A 80 15.92 -9.68 -9.92
C GLU A 80 15.12 -8.37 -9.87
N ILE A 81 14.46 -8.12 -8.75
CA ILE A 81 13.67 -6.90 -8.51
C ILE A 81 14.54 -5.87 -7.78
N SER A 82 14.48 -4.62 -8.23
CA SER A 82 15.20 -3.52 -7.58
C SER A 82 14.39 -3.00 -6.40
N TYR A 83 14.95 -3.06 -5.20
CA TYR A 83 14.33 -2.53 -3.99
C TYR A 83 15.20 -1.44 -3.35
N GLU A 84 14.58 -0.34 -2.94
CA GLU A 84 15.26 0.83 -2.38
C GLU A 84 14.64 1.26 -1.04
N VAL A 85 15.49 1.57 -0.05
CA VAL A 85 15.04 2.22 1.19
C VAL A 85 14.93 3.71 0.92
N ALA A 86 13.71 4.26 0.94
CA ALA A 86 13.49 5.66 0.63
C ALA A 86 12.21 6.21 1.30
N ASP A 87 12.13 7.53 1.41
CA ASP A 87 10.91 8.24 1.84
C ASP A 87 10.09 8.65 0.61
N MET A 88 8.87 8.14 0.48
CA MET A 88 7.99 8.41 -0.67
C MET A 88 7.70 9.91 -0.86
N ILE A 89 7.79 10.73 0.20
CA ILE A 89 7.59 12.20 0.12
C ILE A 89 8.65 12.83 -0.76
N THR A 90 9.89 12.33 -0.69
CA THR A 90 11.05 12.91 -1.39
C THR A 90 11.53 12.05 -2.55
N TYR A 91 11.02 10.84 -2.69
CA TYR A 91 11.45 9.89 -3.69
C TYR A 91 11.12 10.38 -5.11
N CYS A 92 12.15 10.48 -5.94
CA CYS A 92 12.02 10.93 -7.32
C CYS A 92 13.10 10.27 -8.21
N PRO A 93 12.88 9.01 -8.63
CA PRO A 93 13.83 8.28 -9.46
C PRO A 93 13.95 8.91 -10.85
N GLN A 94 15.09 8.68 -11.53
CA GLN A 94 15.30 9.14 -12.91
C GLN A 94 14.51 8.29 -13.93
N ALA A 95 14.25 7.02 -13.60
CA ALA A 95 13.46 6.12 -14.44
C ALA A 95 11.99 6.53 -14.46
N ARG A 96 11.29 6.13 -15.53
CA ARG A 96 9.83 6.26 -15.63
C ARG A 96 9.19 4.89 -15.61
N PHE A 97 7.96 4.86 -15.09
CA PHE A 97 7.19 3.64 -14.92
C PHE A 97 5.81 3.77 -15.58
N ASP A 98 5.37 2.68 -16.21
CA ASP A 98 4.05 2.65 -16.85
C ASP A 98 2.95 2.44 -15.81
N LEU A 99 3.26 1.71 -14.74
CA LEU A 99 2.40 1.48 -13.60
C LEU A 99 3.12 1.94 -12.33
N VAL A 100 2.46 2.77 -11.53
CA VAL A 100 2.88 3.07 -10.17
C VAL A 100 1.77 2.60 -9.23
N THR A 101 2.13 1.89 -8.16
CA THR A 101 1.19 1.43 -7.11
C THR A 101 1.58 2.01 -5.76
N CYS A 102 0.61 2.14 -4.86
CA CYS A 102 0.82 2.49 -3.46
C CYS A 102 -0.36 1.92 -2.67
N THR A 103 -0.20 0.73 -2.09
CA THR A 103 -1.33 -0.04 -1.55
C THR A 103 -1.08 -0.52 -0.14
N GLY A 104 -2.11 -1.06 0.51
CA GLY A 104 -2.04 -1.50 1.89
C GLY A 104 -1.95 -0.33 2.86
N ASP A 105 -2.80 0.68 2.66
CA ASP A 105 -2.91 1.87 3.51
C ASP A 105 -1.61 2.70 3.61
N ALA A 106 -0.66 2.51 2.67
CA ALA A 106 0.65 3.15 2.74
C ALA A 106 0.55 4.69 2.71
N LEU A 107 -0.40 5.27 1.93
CA LEU A 107 -0.66 6.71 1.93
C LEU A 107 -1.27 7.21 3.25
N ASN A 108 -1.97 6.36 4.00
CA ASN A 108 -2.59 6.73 5.27
C ASN A 108 -1.57 6.96 6.40
N HIS A 109 -0.33 6.49 6.23
CA HIS A 109 0.79 6.87 7.10
C HIS A 109 1.24 8.32 6.92
N ILE A 110 0.86 8.98 5.82
CA ILE A 110 1.20 10.38 5.53
C ILE A 110 0.11 11.29 6.08
N ARG A 111 0.45 12.07 7.11
CA ARG A 111 -0.52 12.88 7.85
C ARG A 111 -0.96 14.13 7.11
N ALA A 112 -0.03 14.83 6.47
CA ALA A 112 -0.27 16.14 5.90
C ALA A 112 -0.63 16.06 4.42
N LEU A 113 -1.75 16.66 4.00
CA LEU A 113 -2.13 16.76 2.58
C LEU A 113 -1.06 17.48 1.72
N ALA A 114 -0.27 18.37 2.33
CA ALA A 114 0.87 18.99 1.64
C ALA A 114 1.96 17.99 1.25
N ASP A 115 2.20 16.97 2.08
CA ASP A 115 3.16 15.91 1.78
C ASP A 115 2.58 14.92 0.76
N ILE A 116 1.28 14.61 0.83
CA ILE A 116 0.58 13.83 -0.21
C ILE A 116 0.67 14.55 -1.57
N ARG A 117 0.50 15.88 -1.60
CA ARG A 117 0.70 16.66 -2.81
C ARG A 117 2.11 16.48 -3.38
N ARG A 118 3.15 16.52 -2.55
CA ARG A 118 4.54 16.32 -2.99
C ARG A 118 4.74 14.92 -3.57
N ILE A 119 4.16 13.90 -2.92
CA ILE A 119 4.16 12.53 -3.44
C ILE A 119 3.53 12.51 -4.83
N PHE A 120 2.33 13.05 -5.01
CA PHE A 120 1.63 13.05 -6.30
C PHE A 120 2.36 13.83 -7.39
N GLU A 121 2.99 14.97 -7.05
CA GLU A 121 3.85 15.72 -7.98
C GLU A 121 5.06 14.89 -8.44
N ASN A 122 5.70 14.15 -7.52
CA ASN A 122 6.81 13.26 -7.84
C ASN A 122 6.32 12.06 -8.66
N VAL A 123 5.23 11.39 -8.25
CA VAL A 123 4.61 10.29 -9.00
C VAL A 123 4.29 10.73 -10.42
N PHE A 124 3.71 11.92 -10.60
CA PHE A 124 3.44 12.45 -11.92
C PHE A 124 4.70 12.59 -12.78
N ARG A 125 5.83 13.01 -12.21
CA ARG A 125 7.09 13.18 -12.95
C ARG A 125 7.61 11.85 -13.49
N TYR A 126 7.64 10.80 -12.68
CA TYR A 126 8.18 9.52 -13.07
C TYR A 126 7.14 8.51 -13.61
N THR A 127 5.86 8.83 -13.65
CA THR A 127 4.89 8.07 -14.43
C THR A 127 5.08 8.37 -15.92
N SER A 128 5.08 7.33 -16.76
CA SER A 128 5.14 7.46 -18.23
C SER A 128 3.88 8.16 -18.77
N PRO A 129 3.95 8.90 -19.89
CA PRO A 129 2.75 9.40 -20.56
C PRO A 129 1.81 8.24 -20.92
N GLY A 130 0.54 8.31 -20.50
CA GLY A 130 -0.44 7.22 -20.63
C GLY A 130 -0.34 6.15 -19.53
N GLY A 131 0.65 6.24 -18.65
CA GLY A 131 0.79 5.35 -17.49
C GLY A 131 -0.25 5.60 -16.40
N CYS A 132 -0.39 4.64 -15.51
CA CYS A 132 -1.36 4.68 -14.41
C CYS A 132 -0.65 4.80 -13.05
N PHE A 133 -1.30 5.52 -12.14
CA PHE A 133 -1.07 5.45 -10.70
C PHE A 133 -2.31 4.87 -10.05
N ILE A 134 -2.16 3.73 -9.37
CA ILE A 134 -3.24 2.99 -8.70
C ILE A 134 -2.86 2.81 -7.24
N PHE A 135 -3.74 3.27 -6.36
CA PHE A 135 -3.49 3.21 -4.93
C PHE A 135 -4.80 3.03 -4.15
N ASP A 136 -4.67 2.71 -2.88
CA ASP A 136 -5.79 2.69 -1.93
C ASP A 136 -5.59 3.69 -0.79
N ILE A 137 -6.70 4.03 -0.16
CA ILE A 137 -6.77 4.76 1.11
C ILE A 137 -7.91 4.18 1.94
N LEU A 138 -7.81 4.29 3.26
CA LEU A 138 -8.86 3.85 4.19
C LEU A 138 -10.21 4.47 3.85
N ASN A 139 -11.25 3.64 3.89
CA ASN A 139 -12.63 4.08 3.78
C ASN A 139 -13.12 4.54 5.16
N GLU A 140 -13.46 5.81 5.29
CA GLU A 140 -13.91 6.42 6.53
C GLU A 140 -15.16 5.75 7.13
N ASN A 141 -15.99 5.13 6.29
CA ASN A 141 -17.21 4.46 6.72
C ASN A 141 -16.94 3.06 7.32
N GLU A 142 -15.78 2.49 6.99
CA GLU A 142 -15.37 1.15 7.46
C GLU A 142 -14.45 1.21 8.66
N VAL A 143 -13.93 2.41 8.98
CA VAL A 143 -13.11 2.61 10.17
C VAL A 143 -14.01 2.73 11.38
N SER A 144 -13.92 1.77 12.29
CA SER A 144 -14.65 1.79 13.54
C SER A 144 -13.74 1.38 14.69
N THR A 145 -14.03 1.96 15.85
CA THR A 145 -13.42 1.45 17.10
C THR A 145 -13.88 0.01 17.30
N SER A 146 -12.94 -0.90 17.40
CA SER A 146 -13.23 -2.30 17.69
C SER A 146 -12.94 -2.65 19.15
N GLU A 147 -13.78 -3.51 19.74
CA GLU A 147 -13.36 -4.22 20.94
C GLU A 147 -12.10 -5.01 20.62
N PRO A 148 -11.17 -5.11 21.57
CA PRO A 148 -9.99 -5.94 21.37
C PRO A 148 -10.38 -7.37 21.00
N PHE A 149 -9.69 -7.95 20.03
CA PHE A 149 -9.86 -9.34 19.68
C PHE A 149 -8.52 -10.06 19.60
N GLU A 150 -8.56 -11.36 19.80
CA GLU A 150 -7.38 -12.23 19.75
C GLU A 150 -7.55 -13.27 18.66
N MET A 151 -6.44 -13.61 18.01
CA MET A 151 -6.37 -14.69 17.04
C MET A 151 -5.21 -15.61 17.42
N ASP A 152 -5.47 -16.92 17.43
CA ASP A 152 -4.41 -17.92 17.56
C ASP A 152 -3.86 -18.22 16.17
N PHE A 153 -2.58 -17.88 15.93
CA PHE A 153 -1.87 -18.20 14.69
C PHE A 153 -1.26 -19.60 14.70
N SER A 154 -0.93 -20.10 15.90
CA SER A 154 -0.44 -21.44 16.12
C SER A 154 -0.77 -21.87 17.55
N GLU A 155 -0.37 -23.09 17.93
CA GLU A 155 -0.51 -23.58 19.32
C GLU A 155 0.24 -22.70 20.34
N THR A 156 1.27 -21.99 19.90
CA THR A 156 2.14 -21.20 20.77
C THR A 156 2.03 -19.70 20.56
N ILE A 157 1.54 -19.23 19.38
CA ILE A 157 1.50 -17.81 19.01
C ILE A 157 0.08 -17.30 19.00
N ARG A 158 -0.15 -16.26 19.79
CA ARG A 158 -1.40 -15.50 19.84
C ARG A 158 -1.15 -14.05 19.52
N VAL A 159 -2.01 -13.45 18.68
CA VAL A 159 -1.96 -12.04 18.34
C VAL A 159 -3.22 -11.33 18.83
N TRP A 160 -3.02 -10.23 19.53
CA TRP A 160 -4.05 -9.36 20.05
C TRP A 160 -4.09 -8.08 19.22
N PHE A 161 -5.28 -7.68 18.82
CA PHE A 161 -5.53 -6.50 18.02
C PHE A 161 -6.51 -5.57 18.69
N GLN A 162 -6.30 -4.28 18.55
CA GLN A 162 -7.28 -3.26 18.91
C GLN A 162 -7.19 -2.09 17.96
N MET A 163 -8.29 -1.77 17.30
CA MET A 163 -8.43 -0.55 16.54
C MET A 163 -9.11 0.52 17.39
N THR A 164 -8.57 1.73 17.43
CA THR A 164 -9.15 2.89 18.09
C THR A 164 -9.15 4.08 17.14
N GLN A 165 -10.20 4.88 17.21
CA GLN A 165 -10.33 6.12 16.47
C GLN A 165 -10.33 7.31 17.43
N PRO A 166 -9.16 7.81 17.83
CA PRO A 166 -9.05 8.89 18.83
C PRO A 166 -9.58 10.22 18.29
N ASP A 167 -9.66 10.38 16.99
CA ASP A 167 -10.15 11.56 16.29
C ASP A 167 -10.80 11.14 14.98
N THR A 168 -11.64 11.99 14.38
CA THR A 168 -12.42 11.68 13.15
C THR A 168 -11.56 11.30 11.96
N ASN A 169 -10.31 11.76 11.94
CA ASN A 169 -9.38 11.51 10.85
C ASN A 169 -8.13 10.71 11.27
N GLN A 170 -8.14 10.06 12.42
CA GLN A 170 -7.01 9.24 12.88
C GLN A 170 -7.47 7.88 13.33
N VAL A 171 -6.70 6.86 12.92
CA VAL A 171 -6.84 5.48 13.34
C VAL A 171 -5.56 5.03 14.00
N ASN A 172 -5.67 4.34 15.13
CA ASN A 172 -4.56 3.65 15.75
C ASN A 172 -4.89 2.16 15.77
N LEU A 173 -4.06 1.36 15.12
CA LEU A 173 -4.06 -0.09 15.27
C LEU A 173 -2.94 -0.48 16.24
N LYS A 174 -3.33 -1.07 17.37
CA LYS A 174 -2.39 -1.69 18.30
C LYS A 174 -2.36 -3.18 18.06
N VAL A 175 -1.17 -3.72 17.88
CA VAL A 175 -0.91 -5.15 17.71
C VAL A 175 0.01 -5.62 18.82
N ARG A 176 -0.34 -6.74 19.47
CA ARG A 176 0.50 -7.42 20.46
C ARG A 176 0.67 -8.86 20.07
N VAL A 177 1.88 -9.34 20.09
CA VAL A 177 2.18 -10.76 19.81
C VAL A 177 2.68 -11.43 21.06
N PHE A 178 2.06 -12.54 21.38
CA PHE A 178 2.41 -13.38 22.53
C PHE A 178 2.87 -14.75 22.02
N GLU A 179 3.97 -15.23 22.56
CA GLU A 179 4.43 -16.59 22.35
C GLU A 179 4.48 -17.33 23.72
N ASN A 180 3.81 -18.48 23.81
CA ASN A 180 3.64 -19.23 25.06
C ASN A 180 3.12 -18.35 26.21
N GLY A 181 2.23 -17.40 25.93
CA GLY A 181 1.66 -16.46 26.91
C GLY A 181 2.58 -15.29 27.28
N THR A 182 3.78 -15.21 26.73
CA THR A 182 4.73 -14.12 26.99
C THR A 182 4.68 -13.10 25.85
N LEU A 183 4.51 -11.81 26.21
CA LEU A 183 4.53 -10.71 25.21
C LEU A 183 5.92 -10.64 24.54
N GLN A 184 5.95 -10.82 23.24
CA GLN A 184 7.17 -10.73 22.43
C GLN A 184 7.39 -9.31 21.91
N PHE A 185 6.34 -8.67 21.36
CA PHE A 185 6.40 -7.27 20.95
C PHE A 185 5.02 -6.62 20.93
N GLU A 186 5.02 -5.30 20.92
CA GLU A 186 3.86 -4.44 20.74
C GLU A 186 4.17 -3.44 19.62
N GLU A 187 3.27 -3.33 18.63
CA GLU A 187 3.34 -2.33 17.58
C GLU A 187 2.14 -1.38 17.68
N ASN A 188 2.37 -0.10 17.40
CA ASN A 188 1.33 0.92 17.34
C ASN A 188 1.38 1.58 15.96
N ILE A 189 0.46 1.21 15.10
CA ILE A 189 0.34 1.73 13.75
C ILE A 189 -0.64 2.90 13.80
N ARG A 190 -0.21 4.06 13.29
CA ARG A 190 -1.03 5.28 13.22
C ARG A 190 -1.25 5.66 11.79
N GLU A 191 -2.51 5.84 11.44
CA GLU A 191 -2.96 6.17 10.10
C GLU A 191 -3.87 7.38 10.13
N THR A 192 -3.88 8.10 9.02
CA THR A 192 -4.76 9.26 8.82
C THR A 192 -5.81 8.89 7.80
N VAL A 193 -7.06 9.05 8.15
CA VAL A 193 -8.19 8.90 7.23
C VAL A 193 -8.28 10.17 6.38
N HIS A 194 -8.15 10.01 5.08
CA HIS A 194 -8.21 11.10 4.12
C HIS A 194 -9.56 11.14 3.42
N ASP A 195 -10.09 12.33 3.20
CA ASP A 195 -11.27 12.52 2.35
C ASP A 195 -10.94 12.15 0.90
N PRO A 196 -11.60 11.13 0.32
CA PRO A 196 -11.32 10.69 -1.05
C PRO A 196 -11.55 11.79 -2.10
N ALA A 197 -12.49 12.72 -1.85
CA ALA A 197 -12.71 13.84 -2.74
C ALA A 197 -11.51 14.79 -2.75
N ALA A 198 -10.96 15.12 -1.58
CA ALA A 198 -9.76 15.96 -1.46
C ALA A 198 -8.54 15.29 -2.12
N ILE A 199 -8.37 13.97 -1.96
CA ILE A 199 -7.30 13.20 -2.62
C ILE A 199 -7.43 13.26 -4.14
N CYS A 200 -8.64 13.03 -4.68
CA CYS A 200 -8.89 13.12 -6.11
C CYS A 200 -8.64 14.53 -6.67
N ASP A 201 -8.99 15.55 -5.91
CA ASP A 201 -8.73 16.95 -6.32
C ASP A 201 -7.23 17.29 -6.33
N LEU A 202 -6.45 16.77 -5.37
CA LEU A 202 -5.00 16.89 -5.39
C LEU A 202 -4.37 16.23 -6.62
N LEU A 203 -4.83 15.01 -6.99
CA LEU A 203 -4.36 14.32 -8.20
C LEU A 203 -4.61 15.15 -9.46
N ARG A 204 -5.82 15.70 -9.61
CA ARG A 204 -6.18 16.57 -10.76
C ARG A 204 -5.30 17.81 -10.80
N GLN A 205 -5.04 18.45 -9.66
CA GLN A 205 -4.15 19.61 -9.56
C GLN A 205 -2.69 19.25 -9.93
N CYS A 206 -2.25 18.00 -9.70
CA CYS A 206 -0.94 17.52 -10.11
C CYS A 206 -0.88 17.10 -11.59
N GLY A 207 -2.01 17.14 -12.32
CA GLY A 207 -2.07 16.87 -13.76
C GLY A 207 -2.59 15.48 -14.14
N PHE A 208 -2.97 14.64 -13.18
CA PHE A 208 -3.60 13.35 -13.45
C PHE A 208 -5.07 13.50 -13.87
N THR A 209 -5.52 12.57 -14.71
CA THR A 209 -6.94 12.30 -14.91
C THR A 209 -7.34 11.19 -13.94
N VAL A 210 -8.25 11.46 -13.03
CA VAL A 210 -8.82 10.45 -12.13
C VAL A 210 -9.87 9.67 -12.92
N GLU A 211 -9.60 8.39 -13.18
CA GLU A 211 -10.48 7.50 -13.93
C GLU A 211 -11.56 6.88 -13.04
N SER A 212 -11.18 6.49 -11.81
CA SER A 212 -12.10 5.99 -10.79
C SER A 212 -11.65 6.31 -9.38
N CYS A 213 -12.61 6.41 -8.47
CA CYS A 213 -12.44 6.40 -7.03
C CYS A 213 -13.63 5.62 -6.47
N SER A 214 -13.41 4.41 -5.97
CA SER A 214 -14.46 3.45 -5.65
C SER A 214 -14.03 2.53 -4.51
N ASP A 215 -14.99 1.99 -3.78
CA ASP A 215 -14.79 0.99 -2.72
C ASP A 215 -14.32 -0.39 -3.23
N ARG A 216 -14.05 -0.50 -4.53
CA ARG A 216 -13.56 -1.72 -5.18
C ARG A 216 -12.74 -1.39 -6.42
N LEU A 217 -11.72 -2.20 -6.71
CA LEU A 217 -10.93 -2.08 -7.93
C LEU A 217 -11.65 -2.69 -9.15
N LEU A 218 -12.38 -3.78 -8.93
CA LEU A 218 -13.19 -4.46 -9.94
C LEU A 218 -14.67 -4.29 -9.62
N GLU A 219 -15.48 -3.94 -10.62
CA GLU A 219 -16.93 -3.70 -10.43
C GLU A 219 -17.68 -4.90 -9.88
N ASP A 220 -17.24 -6.12 -10.19
CA ASP A 220 -17.83 -7.38 -9.75
C ASP A 220 -17.22 -7.97 -8.47
N SER A 221 -16.28 -7.26 -7.83
CA SER A 221 -15.76 -7.64 -6.50
C SER A 221 -16.67 -7.11 -5.39
N ASN A 222 -16.55 -7.69 -4.20
CA ASN A 222 -17.22 -7.16 -3.02
C ASN A 222 -16.65 -5.79 -2.66
N PRO A 223 -17.47 -4.89 -2.05
CA PRO A 223 -16.96 -3.66 -1.47
C PRO A 223 -15.83 -3.96 -0.48
N GLY A 224 -14.78 -3.15 -0.53
CA GLY A 224 -13.65 -3.25 0.38
C GLY A 224 -13.73 -2.26 1.54
N THR A 225 -12.80 -2.40 2.46
CA THR A 225 -12.59 -1.45 3.57
C THR A 225 -11.76 -0.23 3.15
N THR A 226 -11.44 -0.14 1.86
CA THR A 226 -10.56 0.88 1.28
C THR A 226 -11.21 1.52 0.05
N TRP A 227 -10.87 2.77 -0.22
CA TRP A 227 -11.12 3.41 -1.50
C TRP A 227 -9.98 3.13 -2.46
N PHE A 228 -10.26 2.55 -3.62
CA PHE A 228 -9.31 2.40 -4.72
C PHE A 228 -9.38 3.59 -5.66
N VAL A 229 -8.23 4.17 -5.95
CA VAL A 229 -8.12 5.31 -6.86
C VAL A 229 -7.26 4.90 -8.05
N VAL A 230 -7.81 5.10 -9.26
CA VAL A 230 -7.11 4.92 -10.52
C VAL A 230 -6.92 6.28 -11.16
N ALA A 231 -5.67 6.68 -11.34
CA ALA A 231 -5.30 7.95 -11.93
C ALA A 231 -4.37 7.72 -13.13
N ARG A 232 -4.67 8.36 -14.25
CA ARG A 232 -3.89 8.25 -15.48
C ARG A 232 -3.15 9.53 -15.78
N LYS A 233 -1.87 9.41 -16.14
CA LYS A 233 -1.13 10.52 -16.72
C LYS A 233 -1.53 10.67 -18.19
N PRO A 234 -1.94 11.86 -18.64
CA PRO A 234 -2.24 12.13 -20.05
C PRO A 234 -1.08 11.76 -20.98
N ARG A 235 -1.39 11.39 -22.21
CA ARG A 235 -0.37 11.02 -23.22
C ARG A 235 0.38 12.21 -23.82
N SER A 236 -0.17 13.39 -23.65
CA SER A 236 0.42 14.65 -24.16
C SER A 236 0.04 15.82 -23.28
#